data_12eaa850120f6bb358883f94a2d39d47
#
_entry.id   12eaa850120f6bb358883f94a2d39d47
#
_cell.length_a   1.000
_cell.length_b   1.000
_cell.length_c   1.000
_cell.angle_alpha   90.00
_cell.angle_beta   90.00
_cell.angle_gamma   90.00
#
_symmetry.space_group_name_H-M   'P 1'
#
loop_
_entity.id
_entity.type
_entity.pdbx_description
1 polymer ?
#
loop_
_entity_poly.entity_id
_entity_poly.type
_entity_poly.pdbx_seq_one_letter_code
_entity_poly.pdbx_strand_id
1 'polypeptide(L)'
;HLLKSETTIAEVLKENGYATAHFGKWHLGMPVQNRENPTPADHGFDYWFGLVNGPGKSHKDPTNFIRNGERVGPMKGYSCQIVVDEALTWLDEKREADEPFFLNLWFNEPHAPIAAPDEIVSQYGALNDQAAIYSGTIDNTDRAIGRLVTRLKKLGELDNTIIVYSSDNGSYRQERNGELRGKKGSQFEGGHRVPGIFYWKGGIPGGRVEDEPAAAVDLLPTLCGLIGI
;
A
#
# COMPACT_ATOMS: atom_id res chain seq x y z
N HIS A 1 6.17 -14.12 11.25
CA HIS A 1 4.96 -13.32 11.43
C HIS A 1 5.17 -12.23 12.48
N LEU A 2 4.38 -11.18 12.44
CA LEU A 2 4.36 -10.15 13.46
C LEU A 2 3.75 -10.74 14.75
N LEU A 3 4.39 -10.52 15.89
CA LEU A 3 3.88 -11.01 17.17
C LEU A 3 2.72 -10.13 17.66
N LYS A 4 1.71 -10.74 18.27
CA LYS A 4 0.57 -9.98 18.87
C LYS A 4 0.97 -9.06 20.03
N SER A 5 2.18 -9.22 20.56
CA SER A 5 2.74 -8.36 21.60
C SER A 5 3.37 -7.07 21.07
N GLU A 6 3.54 -6.97 19.75
CA GLU A 6 4.12 -5.78 19.12
C GLU A 6 3.04 -4.72 18.92
N THR A 7 3.27 -3.53 19.43
CA THR A 7 2.38 -2.39 19.24
C THR A 7 2.52 -1.83 17.83
N THR A 8 1.42 -1.74 17.11
CA THR A 8 1.39 -1.22 15.74
C THR A 8 0.82 0.20 15.70
N ILE A 9 1.10 0.91 14.60
CA ILE A 9 0.53 2.24 14.35
C ILE A 9 -1.01 2.19 14.31
N ALA A 10 -1.60 1.09 13.81
CA ALA A 10 -3.04 0.94 13.75
C ALA A 10 -3.65 0.82 15.15
N GLU A 11 -3.02 0.09 16.07
CA GLU A 11 -3.46 -0.01 17.46
C GLU A 11 -3.40 1.36 18.15
N VAL A 12 -2.27 2.07 18.02
CA VAL A 12 -2.11 3.41 18.60
C VAL A 12 -3.17 4.38 18.07
N LEU A 13 -3.41 4.40 16.76
CA LEU A 13 -4.41 5.29 16.16
C LEU A 13 -5.84 4.90 16.56
N LYS A 14 -6.15 3.61 16.60
CA LYS A 14 -7.45 3.10 17.06
C LYS A 14 -7.75 3.51 18.52
N GLU A 15 -6.76 3.39 19.42
CA GLU A 15 -6.89 3.83 20.82
C GLU A 15 -7.12 5.34 20.94
N ASN A 16 -6.73 6.10 19.91
CA ASN A 16 -6.96 7.53 19.80
C ASN A 16 -8.18 7.92 18.92
N GLY A 17 -9.10 6.97 18.70
CA GLY A 17 -10.39 7.24 18.07
C GLY A 17 -10.38 7.28 16.54
N TYR A 18 -9.38 6.71 15.90
CA TYR A 18 -9.34 6.58 14.44
C TYR A 18 -10.03 5.29 13.97
N ALA A 19 -10.87 5.37 12.96
CA ALA A 19 -11.28 4.22 12.18
C ALA A 19 -10.07 3.67 11.41
N THR A 20 -9.84 2.37 11.46
CA THR A 20 -8.63 1.76 10.92
C THR A 20 -8.94 0.70 9.88
N ALA A 21 -8.29 0.78 8.70
CA ALA A 21 -8.50 -0.21 7.66
C ALA A 21 -7.19 -0.56 6.92
N HIS A 22 -7.03 -1.84 6.59
CA HIS A 22 -5.91 -2.37 5.81
C HIS A 22 -6.39 -2.91 4.46
N PHE A 23 -5.68 -2.55 3.39
CA PHE A 23 -5.97 -2.99 2.03
C PHE A 23 -4.70 -3.46 1.33
N GLY A 24 -4.76 -4.63 0.71
CA GLY A 24 -3.68 -5.18 -0.09
C GLY A 24 -2.84 -6.26 0.59
N LYS A 25 -1.54 -6.26 0.37
CA LYS A 25 -0.62 -7.27 0.87
C LYS A 25 -0.47 -7.19 2.39
N TRP A 26 -0.63 -8.32 3.09
CA TRP A 26 -0.33 -8.39 4.52
C TRP A 26 1.05 -9.01 4.81
N HIS A 27 1.34 -10.17 4.34
CA HIS A 27 2.62 -10.92 4.44
C HIS A 27 3.34 -10.90 5.81
N LEU A 28 2.65 -10.53 6.88
CA LEU A 28 3.14 -10.50 8.27
C LEU A 28 2.60 -11.65 9.14
N GLY A 29 1.99 -12.59 8.52
CA GLY A 29 1.24 -13.71 9.08
C GLY A 29 -0.11 -13.72 8.42
N MET A 30 -0.64 -14.86 8.09
CA MET A 30 -2.01 -14.95 7.66
C MET A 30 -2.54 -16.36 7.78
N PRO A 31 -3.75 -16.48 8.28
CA PRO A 31 -4.25 -17.71 8.86
C PRO A 31 -5.09 -18.54 7.92
N VAL A 32 -4.99 -18.41 6.60
CA VAL A 32 -5.86 -19.21 5.71
C VAL A 32 -5.63 -20.69 5.85
N GLN A 33 -4.46 -21.07 6.33
CA GLN A 33 -4.08 -22.47 6.58
C GLN A 33 -3.74 -22.77 8.05
N ASN A 34 -3.45 -21.72 8.83
CA ASN A 34 -3.16 -21.81 10.24
C ASN A 34 -3.79 -20.64 10.99
N ARG A 35 -4.82 -20.91 11.79
CA ARG A 35 -5.57 -19.91 12.58
C ARG A 35 -4.76 -19.27 13.71
N GLU A 36 -3.54 -19.76 13.97
CA GLU A 36 -2.66 -19.21 15.01
C GLU A 36 -1.86 -17.99 14.52
N ASN A 37 -1.76 -17.76 13.21
CA ASN A 37 -1.04 -16.62 12.67
C ASN A 37 -1.89 -15.34 12.78
N PRO A 38 -1.30 -14.25 13.27
CA PRO A 38 -2.02 -12.98 13.39
C PRO A 38 -2.51 -12.43 12.05
N THR A 39 -3.70 -11.85 12.10
CA THR A 39 -4.35 -11.16 10.99
C THR A 39 -4.21 -9.64 11.16
N PRO A 40 -4.57 -8.82 10.17
CA PRO A 40 -4.69 -7.38 10.38
C PRO A 40 -5.58 -7.00 11.57
N ALA A 41 -6.67 -7.76 11.82
CA ALA A 41 -7.56 -7.50 12.96
C ALA A 41 -6.87 -7.70 14.32
N ASP A 42 -5.90 -8.61 14.41
CA ASP A 42 -5.10 -8.82 15.62
C ASP A 42 -4.11 -7.68 15.90
N HIS A 43 -3.96 -6.74 14.97
CA HIS A 43 -3.03 -5.61 14.98
C HIS A 43 -3.73 -4.27 14.78
N GLY A 44 -4.97 -4.15 15.27
CA GLY A 44 -5.67 -2.88 15.39
C GLY A 44 -6.47 -2.44 14.17
N PHE A 45 -6.59 -3.24 13.11
CA PHE A 45 -7.43 -2.89 11.97
C PHE A 45 -8.87 -3.36 12.16
N ASP A 46 -9.83 -2.44 12.11
CA ASP A 46 -11.28 -2.72 12.22
C ASP A 46 -11.83 -3.37 10.96
N TYR A 47 -11.23 -3.03 9.83
CA TYR A 47 -11.57 -3.59 8.52
C TYR A 47 -10.31 -3.99 7.76
N TRP A 48 -10.38 -5.10 7.02
CA TRP A 48 -9.28 -5.45 6.15
C TRP A 48 -9.71 -6.26 4.92
N PHE A 49 -9.04 -5.97 3.82
CA PHE A 49 -9.17 -6.67 2.55
C PHE A 49 -7.78 -6.90 1.98
N GLY A 50 -7.30 -8.13 2.02
CA GLY A 50 -5.88 -8.37 1.76
C GLY A 50 -5.57 -9.67 1.04
N LEU A 51 -4.32 -9.76 0.63
CA LEU A 51 -3.70 -10.93 0.04
C LEU A 51 -2.75 -11.59 1.03
N VAL A 52 -2.81 -12.92 1.13
CA VAL A 52 -1.95 -13.70 2.03
C VAL A 52 -0.47 -13.56 1.69
N ASN A 53 -0.14 -13.86 0.43
CA ASN A 53 1.22 -13.90 -0.08
C ASN A 53 1.21 -13.41 -1.52
N GLY A 54 1.67 -12.34 -1.91
CA GLY A 54 1.82 -11.87 -3.27
C GLY A 54 0.57 -12.06 -4.18
N PRO A 55 0.67 -11.70 -5.45
CA PRO A 55 -0.48 -11.60 -6.37
C PRO A 55 -1.03 -12.96 -6.85
N GLY A 56 -0.49 -14.07 -6.39
CA GLY A 56 -0.84 -15.38 -6.91
C GLY A 56 -0.27 -15.59 -8.33
N LYS A 57 -1.12 -15.98 -9.27
CA LYS A 57 -0.70 -16.25 -10.66
C LYS A 57 -0.53 -14.98 -11.50
N SER A 58 -1.19 -13.89 -11.14
CA SER A 58 -1.17 -12.62 -11.87
C SER A 58 -1.82 -11.51 -11.04
N HIS A 59 -1.45 -10.26 -11.30
CA HIS A 59 -2.20 -9.09 -10.83
C HIS A 59 -3.53 -8.91 -11.56
N LYS A 60 -3.70 -9.55 -12.72
CA LYS A 60 -4.96 -9.57 -13.46
C LYS A 60 -5.84 -10.72 -12.98
N ASP A 61 -7.11 -10.45 -12.74
CA ASP A 61 -8.14 -11.40 -12.32
C ASP A 61 -7.72 -12.24 -11.09
N PRO A 62 -7.37 -11.60 -9.95
CA PRO A 62 -6.88 -12.29 -8.77
C PRO A 62 -7.96 -13.18 -8.13
N THR A 63 -7.53 -14.26 -7.45
CA THR A 63 -8.43 -15.26 -6.86
C THR A 63 -8.20 -15.48 -5.37
N ASN A 64 -7.28 -14.74 -4.76
CA ASN A 64 -6.74 -15.01 -3.43
C ASN A 64 -6.96 -13.89 -2.41
N PHE A 65 -7.88 -12.95 -2.69
CA PHE A 65 -8.28 -11.96 -1.72
C PHE A 65 -9.13 -12.54 -0.58
N ILE A 66 -8.93 -11.96 0.59
CA ILE A 66 -9.66 -12.28 1.83
C ILE A 66 -10.18 -10.96 2.39
N ARG A 67 -11.45 -10.95 2.78
CA ARG A 67 -12.10 -9.82 3.45
C ARG A 67 -12.49 -10.25 4.86
N ASN A 68 -11.91 -9.60 5.88
CA ASN A 68 -12.20 -9.84 7.30
C ASN A 68 -12.20 -11.35 7.68
N GLY A 69 -11.24 -12.11 7.12
CA GLY A 69 -11.10 -13.54 7.38
C GLY A 69 -11.79 -14.47 6.39
N GLU A 70 -12.65 -13.97 5.52
CA GLU A 70 -13.40 -14.76 4.54
C GLU A 70 -12.83 -14.65 3.12
N ARG A 71 -12.75 -15.76 2.40
CA ARG A 71 -12.30 -15.77 1.00
C ARG A 71 -13.34 -15.10 0.11
N VAL A 72 -12.89 -14.15 -0.70
CA VAL A 72 -13.77 -13.43 -1.64
C VAL A 72 -13.99 -14.23 -2.94
N GLY A 73 -13.03 -15.08 -3.32
CA GLY A 73 -13.08 -15.82 -4.57
C GLY A 73 -12.49 -15.04 -5.76
N PRO A 74 -12.76 -15.50 -7.00
CA PRO A 74 -12.25 -14.85 -8.21
C PRO A 74 -12.83 -13.45 -8.39
N MET A 75 -11.95 -12.48 -8.67
CA MET A 75 -12.32 -11.11 -8.98
C MET A 75 -11.88 -10.75 -10.40
N LYS A 76 -12.53 -9.78 -11.01
CA LYS A 76 -12.20 -9.28 -12.34
C LYS A 76 -11.46 -7.96 -12.27
N GLY A 77 -10.44 -7.78 -13.10
CA GLY A 77 -9.64 -6.57 -13.15
C GLY A 77 -8.24 -6.74 -12.57
N TYR A 78 -7.60 -5.63 -12.23
CA TYR A 78 -6.21 -5.59 -11.73
C TYR A 78 -6.18 -5.33 -10.22
N SER A 79 -5.30 -6.01 -9.51
CA SER A 79 -5.26 -6.00 -8.03
C SER A 79 -5.16 -4.59 -7.43
N CYS A 80 -4.34 -3.68 -8.00
CA CYS A 80 -4.26 -2.30 -7.52
C CYS A 80 -5.59 -1.55 -7.62
N GLN A 81 -6.33 -1.74 -8.72
CA GLN A 81 -7.64 -1.11 -8.91
C GLN A 81 -8.67 -1.69 -7.94
N ILE A 82 -8.67 -3.01 -7.77
CA ILE A 82 -9.55 -3.72 -6.83
C ILE A 82 -9.30 -3.29 -5.37
N VAL A 83 -8.03 -3.15 -4.98
CA VAL A 83 -7.64 -2.66 -3.65
C VAL A 83 -8.17 -1.25 -3.39
N VAL A 84 -8.07 -0.37 -4.39
CA VAL A 84 -8.60 0.99 -4.27
C VAL A 84 -10.13 1.03 -4.32
N ASP A 85 -10.79 0.19 -5.13
CA ASP A 85 -12.26 0.08 -5.12
C ASP A 85 -12.79 -0.30 -3.75
N GLU A 86 -12.14 -1.26 -3.08
CA GLU A 86 -12.51 -1.68 -1.73
C GLU A 86 -12.25 -0.57 -0.70
N ALA A 87 -11.12 0.16 -0.83
CA ALA A 87 -10.81 1.28 0.05
C ALA A 87 -11.80 2.43 -0.13
N LEU A 88 -12.22 2.73 -1.36
CA LEU A 88 -13.24 3.73 -1.65
C LEU A 88 -14.61 3.34 -1.08
N THR A 89 -15.01 2.07 -1.23
CA THR A 89 -16.24 1.54 -0.63
C THR A 89 -16.21 1.66 0.89
N TRP A 90 -15.05 1.38 1.51
CA TRP A 90 -14.91 1.53 2.96
C TRP A 90 -15.02 3.00 3.40
N LEU A 91 -14.37 3.91 2.71
CA LEU A 91 -14.46 5.36 2.98
C LEU A 91 -15.89 5.90 2.86
N ASP A 92 -16.64 5.41 1.89
CA ASP A 92 -17.94 5.95 1.54
C ASP A 92 -19.09 5.33 2.33
N GLU A 93 -18.98 4.05 2.74
CA GLU A 93 -20.13 3.27 3.22
C GLU A 93 -19.91 2.64 4.61
N LYS A 94 -18.67 2.53 5.08
CA LYS A 94 -18.37 1.74 6.28
C LYS A 94 -17.81 2.57 7.43
N ARG A 95 -17.14 3.66 7.12
CA ARG A 95 -16.63 4.62 8.11
C ARG A 95 -17.71 5.64 8.44
N GLU A 96 -17.84 6.03 9.70
CA GLU A 96 -18.65 7.19 10.07
C GLU A 96 -18.02 8.47 9.48
N ALA A 97 -18.87 9.37 8.93
CA ALA A 97 -18.41 10.48 8.10
C ALA A 97 -17.42 11.45 8.80
N ASP A 98 -17.62 11.67 10.10
CA ASP A 98 -16.81 12.62 10.88
C ASP A 98 -15.69 11.94 11.68
N GLU A 99 -15.53 10.64 11.56
CA GLU A 99 -14.50 9.88 12.26
C GLU A 99 -13.15 10.02 11.56
N PRO A 100 -12.05 10.38 12.28
CA PRO A 100 -10.72 10.36 11.68
C PRO A 100 -10.36 8.95 11.26
N PHE A 101 -9.52 8.81 10.25
CA PHE A 101 -9.23 7.49 9.70
C PHE A 101 -7.75 7.23 9.46
N PHE A 102 -7.40 5.96 9.49
CA PHE A 102 -6.12 5.42 9.06
C PHE A 102 -6.34 4.37 7.97
N LEU A 103 -5.88 4.68 6.76
CA LEU A 103 -5.86 3.77 5.62
C LEU A 103 -4.46 3.25 5.40
N ASN A 104 -4.25 1.96 5.56
CA ASN A 104 -3.00 1.29 5.24
C ASN A 104 -3.16 0.53 3.91
N LEU A 105 -2.67 1.12 2.80
CA LEU A 105 -2.73 0.51 1.47
C LEU A 105 -1.36 -0.04 1.07
N TRP A 106 -1.22 -1.36 1.09
CA TRP A 106 -0.01 -2.05 0.68
C TRP A 106 -0.24 -2.78 -0.65
N PHE A 107 0.06 -2.11 -1.73
CA PHE A 107 -0.06 -2.70 -3.06
C PHE A 107 0.89 -3.88 -3.24
N ASN A 108 0.46 -4.89 -4.00
CA ASN A 108 1.37 -5.97 -4.42
C ASN A 108 2.26 -5.55 -5.59
N GLU A 109 1.81 -4.60 -6.36
CA GLU A 109 2.52 -4.04 -7.50
C GLU A 109 3.78 -3.26 -7.04
N PRO A 110 4.88 -3.38 -7.76
CA PRO A 110 5.13 -4.17 -8.96
C PRO A 110 5.77 -5.54 -8.71
N HIS A 111 5.41 -6.28 -7.66
CA HIS A 111 5.93 -7.63 -7.41
C HIS A 111 5.56 -8.58 -8.56
N ALA A 112 6.47 -9.48 -8.93
CA ALA A 112 6.19 -10.48 -9.97
C ALA A 112 5.14 -11.53 -9.50
N PRO A 113 4.33 -12.08 -10.42
CA PRO A 113 4.25 -11.79 -11.86
C PRO A 113 3.52 -10.47 -12.14
N ILE A 114 4.13 -9.60 -12.94
CA ILE A 114 3.61 -8.28 -13.29
C ILE A 114 2.52 -8.37 -14.38
N ALA A 115 1.52 -7.49 -14.28
CA ALA A 115 0.48 -7.33 -15.29
C ALA A 115 -0.16 -5.94 -15.23
N ALA A 116 -0.45 -5.38 -16.40
CA ALA A 116 -1.18 -4.13 -16.54
C ALA A 116 -2.09 -4.19 -17.79
N PRO A 117 -3.08 -3.29 -17.92
CA PRO A 117 -3.88 -3.19 -19.15
C PRO A 117 -3.04 -2.94 -20.39
N ASP A 118 -3.39 -3.59 -21.49
CA ASP A 118 -2.65 -3.50 -22.76
C ASP A 118 -2.57 -2.05 -23.27
N GLU A 119 -3.63 -1.25 -23.08
CA GLU A 119 -3.68 0.16 -23.43
C GLU A 119 -2.72 1.04 -22.61
N ILE A 120 -2.33 0.59 -21.43
CA ILE A 120 -1.32 1.26 -20.62
C ILE A 120 0.07 0.78 -21.04
N VAL A 121 0.26 -0.54 -21.16
CA VAL A 121 1.56 -1.12 -21.56
C VAL A 121 2.02 -0.57 -22.90
N SER A 122 1.12 -0.43 -23.88
CA SER A 122 1.43 0.10 -25.23
C SER A 122 2.01 1.51 -25.24
N GLN A 123 1.84 2.28 -24.17
CA GLN A 123 2.44 3.62 -24.03
C GLN A 123 3.93 3.55 -23.70
N TYR A 124 4.42 2.41 -23.24
CA TYR A 124 5.80 2.19 -22.81
C TYR A 124 6.60 1.29 -23.76
N GLY A 125 5.93 0.54 -24.64
CA GLY A 125 6.57 -0.35 -25.62
C GLY A 125 5.69 -1.50 -26.07
N ALA A 126 6.31 -2.58 -26.54
CA ALA A 126 5.58 -3.74 -27.02
C ALA A 126 4.91 -4.51 -25.85
N LEU A 127 3.74 -5.11 -26.10
CA LEU A 127 2.94 -5.80 -25.07
C LEU A 127 3.64 -7.02 -24.44
N ASN A 128 4.64 -7.57 -25.10
CA ASN A 128 5.47 -8.67 -24.58
C ASN A 128 6.80 -8.22 -23.98
N ASP A 129 7.10 -6.91 -24.01
CA ASP A 129 8.31 -6.36 -23.38
C ASP A 129 8.12 -6.26 -21.86
N GLN A 130 8.99 -6.92 -21.12
CA GLN A 130 8.96 -6.93 -19.66
C GLN A 130 9.22 -5.56 -19.01
N ALA A 131 9.96 -4.67 -19.69
CA ALA A 131 10.16 -3.31 -19.21
C ALA A 131 8.90 -2.47 -19.41
N ALA A 132 8.23 -2.60 -20.56
CA ALA A 132 6.96 -1.93 -20.82
C ALA A 132 5.85 -2.41 -19.88
N ILE A 133 5.73 -3.73 -19.65
CA ILE A 133 4.76 -4.30 -18.69
C ILE A 133 5.03 -3.79 -17.27
N TYR A 134 6.31 -3.69 -16.86
CA TYR A 134 6.67 -3.16 -15.55
C TYR A 134 6.27 -1.69 -15.40
N SER A 135 6.59 -0.85 -16.38
CA SER A 135 6.21 0.57 -16.37
C SER A 135 4.69 0.72 -16.39
N GLY A 136 4.00 -0.06 -17.21
CA GLY A 136 2.54 -0.08 -17.23
C GLY A 136 1.91 -0.55 -15.91
N THR A 137 2.57 -1.47 -15.19
CA THR A 137 2.11 -1.92 -13.86
C THR A 137 2.20 -0.77 -12.84
N ILE A 138 3.30 0.01 -12.88
CA ILE A 138 3.46 1.19 -12.01
C ILE A 138 2.45 2.27 -12.37
N ASP A 139 2.28 2.59 -13.66
CA ASP A 139 1.30 3.58 -14.13
C ASP A 139 -0.14 3.19 -13.71
N ASN A 140 -0.51 1.91 -13.87
CA ASN A 140 -1.84 1.46 -13.43
C ASN A 140 -2.05 1.61 -11.91
N THR A 141 -1.00 1.41 -11.12
CA THR A 141 -1.03 1.62 -9.66
C THR A 141 -1.13 3.11 -9.33
N ASP A 142 -0.37 3.95 -10.02
CA ASP A 142 -0.44 5.40 -9.85
C ASP A 142 -1.85 5.95 -10.17
N ARG A 143 -2.47 5.48 -11.26
CA ARG A 143 -3.87 5.80 -11.58
C ARG A 143 -4.85 5.36 -10.49
N ALA A 144 -4.64 4.21 -9.86
CA ALA A 144 -5.44 3.74 -8.74
C ALA A 144 -5.29 4.69 -7.53
N ILE A 145 -4.06 5.07 -7.18
CA ILE A 145 -3.77 6.06 -6.13
C ILE A 145 -4.43 7.40 -6.46
N GLY A 146 -4.34 7.85 -7.72
CA GLY A 146 -4.98 9.09 -8.20
C GLY A 146 -6.50 9.11 -7.99
N ARG A 147 -7.18 7.95 -8.12
CA ARG A 147 -8.61 7.81 -7.81
C ARG A 147 -8.90 8.04 -6.33
N LEU A 148 -8.10 7.46 -5.45
CA LEU A 148 -8.22 7.64 -3.99
C LEU A 148 -8.02 9.10 -3.61
N VAL A 149 -6.93 9.72 -4.07
CA VAL A 149 -6.64 11.15 -3.81
C VAL A 149 -7.77 12.05 -4.33
N THR A 150 -8.30 11.74 -5.52
CA THR A 150 -9.44 12.46 -6.08
C THR A 150 -10.70 12.33 -5.22
N ARG A 151 -10.93 11.15 -4.63
CA ARG A 151 -12.06 10.93 -3.72
C ARG A 151 -11.90 11.72 -2.43
N LEU A 152 -10.72 11.68 -1.79
CA LEU A 152 -10.42 12.47 -0.59
C LEU A 152 -10.63 13.98 -0.86
N LYS A 153 -10.22 14.47 -2.03
CA LYS A 153 -10.47 15.86 -2.43
C LYS A 153 -11.96 16.15 -2.54
N LYS A 154 -12.76 15.27 -3.13
CA LYS A 154 -14.22 15.43 -3.26
C LYS A 154 -14.93 15.40 -1.92
N LEU A 155 -14.42 14.66 -0.96
CA LEU A 155 -14.92 14.63 0.42
C LEU A 155 -14.51 15.85 1.23
N GLY A 156 -13.58 16.68 0.74
CA GLY A 156 -13.02 17.80 1.48
C GLY A 156 -11.98 17.41 2.53
N GLU A 157 -11.55 16.16 2.55
CA GLU A 157 -10.65 15.61 3.57
C GLU A 157 -9.17 15.66 3.17
N LEU A 158 -8.85 15.86 1.89
CA LEU A 158 -7.47 15.79 1.39
C LEU A 158 -6.52 16.78 2.10
N ASP A 159 -6.99 17.99 2.40
CA ASP A 159 -6.16 19.03 3.00
C ASP A 159 -5.81 18.71 4.48
N ASN A 160 -6.63 17.87 5.13
CA ASN A 160 -6.42 17.37 6.49
C ASN A 160 -5.98 15.90 6.53
N THR A 161 -5.46 15.38 5.42
CA THR A 161 -4.94 14.01 5.34
C THR A 161 -3.43 14.03 5.14
N ILE A 162 -2.71 13.30 5.99
CA ILE A 162 -1.30 12.99 5.80
C ILE A 162 -1.21 11.79 4.85
N ILE A 163 -0.52 11.95 3.73
CA ILE A 163 -0.26 10.85 2.80
C ILE A 163 1.23 10.50 2.86
N VAL A 164 1.53 9.25 3.16
CA VAL A 164 2.89 8.71 3.13
C VAL A 164 2.96 7.66 2.03
N TYR A 165 3.91 7.82 1.12
CA TYR A 165 4.19 6.84 0.07
C TYR A 165 5.62 6.36 0.17
N SER A 166 5.81 5.05 0.11
CA SER A 166 7.13 4.43 0.07
C SER A 166 7.03 3.02 -0.55
N SER A 167 8.15 2.30 -0.58
CA SER A 167 8.22 0.89 -0.96
C SER A 167 8.86 0.08 0.15
N ASP A 168 8.57 -1.21 0.19
CA ASP A 168 9.12 -2.15 1.19
C ASP A 168 10.61 -2.47 0.92
N ASN A 169 11.05 -2.41 -0.33
CA ASN A 169 12.43 -2.67 -0.76
C ASN A 169 12.68 -2.18 -2.19
N GLY A 170 13.93 -2.16 -2.60
CA GLY A 170 14.31 -1.90 -3.98
C GLY A 170 13.87 -3.01 -4.94
N SER A 171 13.97 -2.75 -6.25
CA SER A 171 13.57 -3.73 -7.27
C SER A 171 14.39 -5.03 -7.18
N TYR A 172 13.76 -6.14 -7.57
CA TYR A 172 14.46 -7.43 -7.72
C TYR A 172 15.37 -7.47 -8.96
N ARG A 173 15.32 -6.48 -9.85
CA ARG A 173 16.19 -6.30 -10.99
C ARG A 173 17.08 -5.08 -10.82
N GLN A 174 18.39 -5.28 -10.95
CA GLN A 174 19.41 -4.24 -10.80
C GLN A 174 19.14 -3.03 -11.69
N GLU A 175 18.80 -3.27 -12.95
CA GLU A 175 18.55 -2.24 -13.97
C GLU A 175 17.35 -1.33 -13.69
N ARG A 176 16.53 -1.67 -12.70
CA ARG A 176 15.37 -0.87 -12.26
C ARG A 176 15.65 0.02 -11.06
N ASN A 177 16.84 -0.05 -10.50
CA ASN A 177 17.26 0.73 -9.35
C ASN A 177 18.09 1.98 -9.74
N GLY A 178 18.04 2.35 -11.02
CA GLY A 178 18.84 3.47 -11.53
C GLY A 178 20.34 3.22 -11.33
N GLU A 179 21.05 4.20 -10.80
CA GLU A 179 22.48 4.12 -10.53
C GLU A 179 22.81 3.39 -9.20
N LEU A 180 21.81 3.04 -8.40
CA LEU A 180 22.02 2.40 -7.10
C LEU A 180 22.54 0.98 -7.27
N ARG A 181 23.65 0.66 -6.62
CA ARG A 181 24.23 -0.67 -6.61
C ARG A 181 23.33 -1.66 -5.88
N GLY A 182 23.19 -2.86 -6.43
CA GLY A 182 22.43 -3.95 -5.79
C GLY A 182 20.95 -3.97 -6.16
N LYS A 183 20.25 -4.89 -5.57
CA LYS A 183 18.83 -5.17 -5.82
C LYS A 183 18.19 -5.75 -4.57
N LYS A 184 16.88 -5.98 -4.58
CA LYS A 184 16.15 -6.66 -3.50
C LYS A 184 16.95 -7.83 -2.91
N GLY A 185 17.09 -7.84 -1.58
CA GLY A 185 17.86 -8.85 -0.83
C GLY A 185 19.36 -8.58 -0.73
N SER A 186 19.87 -7.49 -1.32
CA SER A 186 21.25 -7.05 -1.11
C SER A 186 21.36 -5.98 -0.02
N GLN A 187 22.54 -5.89 0.58
CA GLN A 187 22.87 -4.85 1.58
C GLN A 187 23.28 -3.51 0.95
N PHE A 188 23.32 -3.43 -0.38
CA PHE A 188 23.60 -2.19 -1.10
C PHE A 188 22.34 -1.36 -1.28
N GLU A 189 22.50 -0.06 -1.55
CA GLU A 189 21.40 0.91 -1.67
C GLU A 189 20.27 0.47 -2.62
N GLY A 190 20.60 -0.18 -3.75
CA GLY A 190 19.58 -0.74 -4.65
C GLY A 190 18.69 -1.81 -4.03
N GLY A 191 19.03 -2.32 -2.84
CA GLY A 191 18.19 -3.26 -2.09
C GLY A 191 17.22 -2.62 -1.10
N HIS A 192 17.55 -1.43 -0.58
CA HIS A 192 16.79 -0.81 0.52
C HIS A 192 16.53 0.69 0.37
N ARG A 193 17.27 1.42 -0.48
CA ARG A 193 16.97 2.82 -0.75
C ARG A 193 15.83 2.93 -1.75
N VAL A 194 14.71 3.47 -1.30
CA VAL A 194 13.45 3.56 -2.04
C VAL A 194 12.92 4.99 -1.99
N PRO A 195 12.03 5.40 -2.91
CA PRO A 195 11.36 6.68 -2.82
C PRO A 195 10.58 6.82 -1.52
N GLY A 196 10.60 8.02 -0.92
CA GLY A 196 9.76 8.40 0.20
C GLY A 196 9.07 9.73 -0.13
N ILE A 197 7.75 9.78 0.01
CA ILE A 197 6.97 11.00 -0.21
C ILE A 197 6.07 11.23 1.01
N PHE A 198 6.14 12.43 1.57
CA PHE A 198 5.23 12.92 2.58
C PHE A 198 4.43 14.09 2.01
N TYR A 199 3.12 14.02 2.12
CA TYR A 199 2.21 15.08 1.73
C TYR A 199 1.25 15.38 2.87
N TRP A 200 1.14 16.64 3.23
CA TRP A 200 0.09 17.16 4.09
C TRP A 200 -0.05 18.67 3.87
N LYS A 201 -1.05 19.06 3.12
CA LYS A 201 -1.25 20.47 2.74
C LYS A 201 -1.43 21.41 3.95
N GLY A 202 -2.06 20.90 5.02
CA GLY A 202 -2.29 21.66 6.23
C GLY A 202 -1.08 21.83 7.15
N GLY A 203 0.01 21.05 6.97
CA GLY A 203 1.08 21.00 7.96
C GLY A 203 2.50 20.89 7.42
N ILE A 204 2.70 20.46 6.17
CA ILE A 204 4.04 20.27 5.59
C ILE A 204 4.22 21.16 4.36
N PRO A 205 5.25 22.06 4.33
CA PRO A 205 5.56 22.86 3.15
C PRO A 205 5.85 21.98 1.93
N GLY A 206 5.15 22.21 0.83
CA GLY A 206 5.37 21.48 -0.40
C GLY A 206 6.64 21.87 -1.16
N GLY A 207 7.07 21.02 -2.11
CA GLY A 207 8.18 21.29 -3.02
C GLY A 207 9.58 21.17 -2.39
N ARG A 208 9.70 20.57 -1.22
CA ARG A 208 10.99 20.28 -0.57
C ARG A 208 11.51 18.91 -0.99
N VAL A 209 12.82 18.83 -1.09
CA VAL A 209 13.58 17.58 -1.21
C VAL A 209 14.46 17.49 0.03
N GLU A 210 14.40 16.38 0.72
CA GLU A 210 15.22 16.11 1.91
C GLU A 210 16.23 15.02 1.60
N ASP A 211 17.47 15.27 1.91
CA ASP A 211 18.60 14.35 1.68
C ASP A 211 18.94 13.52 2.94
N GLU A 212 18.35 13.87 4.09
CA GLU A 212 18.56 13.11 5.32
C GLU A 212 17.90 11.73 5.22
N PRO A 213 18.64 10.65 5.55
CA PRO A 213 18.09 9.31 5.53
C PRO A 213 16.93 9.15 6.54
N ALA A 214 15.83 8.59 6.08
CA ALA A 214 14.73 8.17 6.93
C ALA A 214 14.42 6.69 6.69
N ALA A 215 13.85 6.01 7.69
CA ALA A 215 13.51 4.60 7.62
C ALA A 215 12.10 4.34 8.14
N ALA A 216 11.57 3.14 7.90
CA ALA A 216 10.23 2.77 8.34
C ALA A 216 10.03 2.89 9.87
N VAL A 217 11.10 2.75 10.66
CA VAL A 217 11.04 2.91 12.13
C VAL A 217 10.74 4.34 12.55
N ASP A 218 10.98 5.32 11.69
CA ASP A 218 10.72 6.74 11.98
C ASP A 218 9.25 7.10 11.76
N LEU A 219 8.47 6.26 11.07
CA LEU A 219 7.07 6.56 10.69
C LEU A 219 6.18 6.71 11.91
N LEU A 220 6.19 5.74 12.83
CA LEU A 220 5.32 5.76 14.00
C LEU A 220 5.54 7.01 14.86
N PRO A 221 6.76 7.31 15.35
CA PRO A 221 6.98 8.50 16.18
C PRO A 221 6.72 9.80 15.42
N THR A 222 7.01 9.85 14.11
CA THR A 222 6.75 11.04 13.30
C THR A 222 5.25 11.31 13.18
N LEU A 223 4.46 10.29 12.86
CA LEU A 223 3.02 10.44 12.69
C LEU A 223 2.36 10.78 14.02
N CYS A 224 2.72 10.11 15.13
CA CYS A 224 2.22 10.45 16.45
C CYS A 224 2.52 11.92 16.80
N GLY A 225 3.76 12.38 16.59
CA GLY A 225 4.14 13.77 16.81
C GLY A 225 3.37 14.78 15.95
N LEU A 226 3.10 14.46 14.68
CA LEU A 226 2.35 15.33 13.78
C LEU A 226 0.87 15.48 14.15
N ILE A 227 0.26 14.44 14.73
CA ILE A 227 -1.15 14.45 15.13
C ILE A 227 -1.37 14.69 16.63
N GLY A 228 -0.29 14.83 17.39
CA GLY A 228 -0.33 15.24 18.81
C GLY A 228 -0.67 14.12 19.79
N ILE A 229 -0.25 12.87 19.53
CA ILE A 229 -0.41 11.71 20.40
C ILE A 229 0.92 11.05 20.76
#